data_4574265296419b2aca6db4b71a72e218
#
_entry.id   4574265296419b2aca6db4b71a72e218
#
_cell.length_a   1.000
_cell.length_b   1.000
_cell.length_c   1.000
_cell.angle_alpha   90.00
_cell.angle_beta   90.00
_cell.angle_gamma   90.00
#
_symmetry.space_group_name_H-M   'P 1'
#
loop_
_entity.id
_entity.type
_entity.pdbx_description
1 polymer ?
#
loop_
_entity_poly.entity_id
_entity_poly.type
_entity_poly.pdbx_seq_one_letter_code
_entity_poly.pdbx_strand_id
1 'polypeptide(L)'
;MAYDALVLLGCRVAEALPPAAARRVERAAQAFAANLAPCVVVSGGRRWDGRTEAERLARELMRRGVPESALLLEQASLTTRDNAVFSARLLAPLGLHRIGLVTCDWHLARALWSFRREGFDAEGVAAISPPLPSHRRALRLLRERGAWLLDRARAAV
;
A
#
# COMPACT_ATOMS: atom_id res chain seq x y z
N MET A 1 17.92 10.01 -2.17
CA MET A 1 16.62 9.31 -2.14
C MET A 1 15.60 10.21 -1.49
N ALA A 2 14.33 10.17 -1.95
CA ALA A 2 13.27 11.03 -1.42
C ALA A 2 12.63 10.45 -0.14
N TYR A 3 12.66 9.12 0.00
CA TYR A 3 12.05 8.38 1.08
C TYR A 3 13.03 7.38 1.72
N ASP A 4 12.80 7.03 2.98
CA ASP A 4 13.51 5.95 3.66
C ASP A 4 13.04 4.58 3.16
N ALA A 5 11.74 4.47 2.85
CA ALA A 5 11.12 3.28 2.28
C ALA A 5 9.93 3.64 1.39
N LEU A 6 9.64 2.78 0.40
CA LEU A 6 8.31 2.74 -0.23
C LEU A 6 7.44 1.76 0.55
N VAL A 7 6.14 2.05 0.67
CA VAL A 7 5.17 1.11 1.26
C VAL A 7 4.10 0.83 0.22
N LEU A 8 4.11 -0.37 -0.34
CA LEU A 8 3.12 -0.85 -1.29
C LEU A 8 1.96 -1.51 -0.54
N LEU A 9 0.77 -0.93 -0.64
CA LEU A 9 -0.42 -1.49 0.00
C LEU A 9 -1.06 -2.59 -0.84
N GLY A 10 -1.37 -3.69 -0.17
CA GLY A 10 -2.13 -4.80 -0.71
C GLY A 10 -3.53 -4.39 -1.18
N CYS A 11 -4.07 -5.18 -2.06
CA CYS A 11 -5.47 -5.18 -2.44
C CYS A 11 -5.84 -6.61 -2.80
N ARG A 12 -7.13 -6.89 -2.89
CA ARG A 12 -7.61 -8.23 -3.24
C ARG A 12 -6.86 -8.79 -4.46
N VAL A 13 -6.06 -9.84 -4.24
CA VAL A 13 -5.28 -10.54 -5.26
C VAL A 13 -5.74 -11.97 -5.28
N ALA A 14 -6.69 -12.31 -6.18
CA ALA A 14 -7.10 -13.68 -6.46
C ALA A 14 -6.07 -14.38 -7.39
N GLU A 15 -6.45 -15.45 -8.09
CA GLU A 15 -5.56 -16.22 -8.97
C GLU A 15 -4.79 -15.37 -10.00
N ALA A 16 -5.45 -14.40 -10.61
CA ALA A 16 -4.81 -13.43 -11.50
C ALA A 16 -4.61 -12.08 -10.78
N LEU A 17 -3.54 -11.37 -11.15
CA LEU A 17 -3.27 -10.03 -10.63
C LEU A 17 -4.32 -9.05 -11.17
N PRO A 18 -5.24 -8.53 -10.34
CA PRO A 18 -6.27 -7.63 -10.83
C PRO A 18 -5.65 -6.31 -11.29
N PRO A 19 -6.30 -5.56 -12.21
CA PRO A 19 -5.74 -4.34 -12.80
C PRO A 19 -5.30 -3.30 -11.77
N ALA A 20 -5.99 -3.18 -10.64
CA ALA A 20 -5.60 -2.27 -9.56
C ALA A 20 -4.29 -2.69 -8.89
N ALA A 21 -4.09 -3.99 -8.63
CA ALA A 21 -2.85 -4.52 -8.08
C ALA A 21 -1.71 -4.36 -9.07
N ALA A 22 -1.93 -4.68 -10.35
CA ALA A 22 -0.93 -4.53 -11.40
C ALA A 22 -0.40 -3.08 -11.48
N ARG A 23 -1.29 -2.07 -11.46
CA ARG A 23 -0.88 -0.66 -11.45
C ARG A 23 -0.08 -0.26 -10.22
N ARG A 24 -0.46 -0.77 -9.04
CA ARG A 24 0.29 -0.49 -7.80
C ARG A 24 1.69 -1.08 -7.86
N VAL A 25 1.82 -2.33 -8.28
CA VAL A 25 3.12 -3.00 -8.45
C VAL A 25 3.97 -2.27 -9.47
N GLU A 26 3.40 -1.93 -10.62
CA GLU A 26 4.10 -1.16 -11.66
C GLU A 26 4.60 0.17 -11.13
N ARG A 27 3.75 0.91 -10.41
CA ARG A 27 4.12 2.21 -9.83
C ARG A 27 5.21 2.08 -8.76
N ALA A 28 5.17 1.03 -7.92
CA ALA A 28 6.20 0.77 -6.92
C ALA A 28 7.53 0.40 -7.57
N ALA A 29 7.53 -0.46 -8.60
CA ALA A 29 8.73 -0.82 -9.34
C ALA A 29 9.37 0.38 -10.03
N GLN A 30 8.57 1.25 -10.68
CA GLN A 30 9.05 2.50 -11.28
C GLN A 30 9.68 3.44 -10.24
N ALA A 31 9.03 3.60 -9.08
CA ALA A 31 9.53 4.45 -8.00
C ALA A 31 10.85 3.90 -7.42
N PHE A 32 10.96 2.58 -7.28
CA PHE A 32 12.19 1.92 -6.84
C PHE A 32 13.31 2.09 -7.89
N ALA A 33 13.04 1.82 -9.16
CA ALA A 33 14.00 2.00 -10.27
C ALA A 33 14.48 3.46 -10.42
N ALA A 34 13.63 4.43 -10.07
CA ALA A 34 13.99 5.84 -9.99
C ALA A 34 14.79 6.22 -8.73
N ASN A 35 15.21 5.25 -7.92
CA ASN A 35 15.95 5.44 -6.66
C ASN A 35 15.23 6.36 -5.65
N LEU A 36 13.91 6.32 -5.59
CA LEU A 36 13.16 7.13 -4.62
C LEU A 36 13.33 6.61 -3.20
N ALA A 37 13.56 5.30 -3.01
CA ALA A 37 13.85 4.68 -1.72
C ALA A 37 14.73 3.44 -1.88
N PRO A 38 15.49 3.03 -0.83
CA PRO A 38 16.36 1.85 -0.88
C PRO A 38 15.62 0.52 -0.73
N CYS A 39 14.39 0.54 -0.22
CA CYS A 39 13.59 -0.67 0.01
C CYS A 39 12.09 -0.44 -0.21
N VAL A 40 11.36 -1.55 -0.33
CA VAL A 40 9.91 -1.56 -0.49
C VAL A 40 9.30 -2.49 0.57
N VAL A 41 8.48 -1.94 1.45
CA VAL A 41 7.59 -2.72 2.31
C VAL A 41 6.37 -3.11 1.49
N VAL A 42 6.06 -4.39 1.46
CA VAL A 42 4.86 -4.93 0.81
C VAL A 42 3.90 -5.36 1.91
N SER A 43 2.81 -4.61 2.09
CA SER A 43 1.89 -4.78 3.23
C SER A 43 0.54 -5.33 2.76
N GLY A 44 0.15 -6.50 3.32
CA GLY A 44 -1.13 -7.15 3.03
C GLY A 44 -1.17 -8.60 3.51
N GLY A 45 -1.97 -8.86 4.55
CA GLY A 45 -2.04 -10.16 5.22
C GLY A 45 -3.14 -11.10 4.73
N ARG A 46 -4.11 -10.63 3.93
CA ARG A 46 -5.18 -11.50 3.44
C ARG A 46 -4.60 -12.62 2.58
N ARG A 47 -5.09 -13.84 2.83
CA ARG A 47 -4.64 -15.03 2.11
C ARG A 47 -5.60 -15.42 1.00
N TRP A 48 -5.01 -15.81 -0.12
CA TRP A 48 -5.69 -16.37 -1.28
C TRP A 48 -4.85 -17.58 -1.76
N ASP A 49 -5.44 -18.76 -1.81
CA ASP A 49 -4.74 -20.02 -2.16
C ASP A 49 -3.43 -20.20 -1.36
N GLY A 50 -3.51 -20.05 -0.05
CA GLY A 50 -2.41 -20.27 0.88
C GLY A 50 -1.35 -19.17 0.95
N ARG A 51 -1.39 -18.15 0.08
CA ARG A 51 -0.41 -17.04 0.04
C ARG A 51 -1.04 -15.72 0.43
N THR A 52 -0.27 -14.88 1.13
CA THR A 52 -0.69 -13.51 1.46
C THR A 52 -0.65 -12.59 0.24
N GLU A 53 -1.39 -11.49 0.32
CA GLU A 53 -1.31 -10.40 -0.68
C GLU A 53 0.12 -9.89 -0.80
N ALA A 54 0.83 -9.72 0.33
CA ALA A 54 2.22 -9.27 0.36
C ALA A 54 3.14 -10.21 -0.43
N GLU A 55 3.05 -11.54 -0.22
CA GLU A 55 3.86 -12.52 -0.94
C GLU A 55 3.61 -12.48 -2.46
N ARG A 56 2.35 -12.32 -2.86
CA ARG A 56 2.00 -12.27 -4.28
C ARG A 56 2.52 -10.99 -4.94
N LEU A 57 2.34 -9.85 -4.29
CA LEU A 57 2.82 -8.57 -4.81
C LEU A 57 4.35 -8.48 -4.83
N ALA A 58 5.02 -9.08 -3.83
CA ALA A 58 6.48 -9.16 -3.80
C ALA A 58 7.03 -9.94 -4.99
N ARG A 59 6.44 -11.09 -5.34
CA ARG A 59 6.82 -11.85 -6.54
C ARG A 59 6.66 -11.01 -7.82
N GLU A 60 5.60 -10.23 -7.91
CA GLU A 60 5.38 -9.35 -9.06
C GLU A 60 6.39 -8.20 -9.11
N LEU A 61 6.84 -7.67 -7.97
CA LEU A 61 7.93 -6.69 -7.89
C LEU A 61 9.26 -7.31 -8.35
N MET A 62 9.58 -8.53 -7.89
CA MET A 62 10.79 -9.25 -8.33
C MET A 62 10.81 -9.48 -9.84
N ARG A 63 9.67 -9.85 -10.44
CA ARG A 63 9.55 -9.99 -11.91
C ARG A 63 9.80 -8.68 -12.67
N ARG A 64 9.67 -7.52 -11.98
CA ARG A 64 9.94 -6.18 -12.52
C ARG A 64 11.30 -5.62 -12.11
N GLY A 65 12.19 -6.49 -11.61
CA GLY A 65 13.57 -6.14 -11.32
C GLY A 65 13.83 -5.55 -9.93
N VAL A 66 12.85 -5.56 -9.02
CA VAL A 66 13.12 -5.22 -7.62
C VAL A 66 13.77 -6.41 -6.94
N PRO A 67 15.00 -6.31 -6.40
CA PRO A 67 15.68 -7.45 -5.79
C PRO A 67 15.00 -7.88 -4.49
N GLU A 68 15.01 -9.18 -4.21
CA GLU A 68 14.41 -9.74 -3.00
C GLU A 68 14.98 -9.10 -1.72
N SER A 69 16.28 -8.80 -1.72
CA SER A 69 16.97 -8.14 -0.60
C SER A 69 16.46 -6.73 -0.27
N ALA A 70 15.76 -6.09 -1.21
CA ALA A 70 15.12 -4.78 -1.00
C ALA A 70 13.66 -4.89 -0.56
N LEU A 71 13.10 -6.10 -0.40
CA LEU A 71 11.69 -6.32 -0.05
C LEU A 71 11.54 -6.66 1.42
N LEU A 72 10.64 -5.95 2.10
CA LEU A 72 10.22 -6.24 3.47
C LEU A 72 8.72 -6.61 3.43
N LEU A 73 8.36 -7.79 3.96
CA LEU A 73 6.99 -8.28 3.90
C LEU A 73 6.26 -8.05 5.23
N GLU A 74 5.15 -7.33 5.18
CA GLU A 74 4.19 -7.23 6.26
C GLU A 74 2.96 -8.09 5.88
N GLN A 75 2.70 -9.14 6.63
CA GLN A 75 1.78 -10.21 6.27
C GLN A 75 0.64 -10.42 7.28
N ALA A 76 0.43 -9.50 8.21
CA ALA A 76 -0.57 -9.64 9.27
C ALA A 76 -1.79 -8.74 9.07
N SER A 77 -1.68 -7.69 8.26
CA SER A 77 -2.72 -6.68 8.09
C SER A 77 -3.95 -7.19 7.32
N LEU A 78 -5.12 -6.82 7.80
CA LEU A 78 -6.42 -7.13 7.17
C LEU A 78 -7.19 -5.87 6.76
N THR A 79 -6.78 -4.71 7.27
CA THR A 79 -7.40 -3.40 7.03
C THR A 79 -6.34 -2.35 6.70
N THR A 80 -6.76 -1.18 6.21
CA THR A 80 -5.83 -0.07 5.96
C THR A 80 -5.17 0.43 7.24
N ARG A 81 -5.90 0.41 8.37
CA ARG A 81 -5.34 0.73 9.68
C ARG A 81 -4.27 -0.28 10.08
N ASP A 82 -4.54 -1.57 9.91
CA ASP A 82 -3.56 -2.62 10.23
C ASP A 82 -2.30 -2.48 9.38
N ASN A 83 -2.44 -2.15 8.08
CA ASN A 83 -1.30 -1.86 7.22
C ASN A 83 -0.41 -0.78 7.84
N ALA A 84 -1.00 0.32 8.34
CA ALA A 84 -0.24 1.40 8.96
C ALA A 84 0.43 0.96 10.27
N VAL A 85 -0.33 0.34 11.18
CA VAL A 85 0.17 -0.13 12.48
C VAL A 85 1.30 -1.17 12.32
N PHE A 86 1.10 -2.17 11.46
CA PHE A 86 2.09 -3.23 11.31
C PHE A 86 3.30 -2.80 10.47
N SER A 87 3.12 -1.90 9.49
CA SER A 87 4.26 -1.26 8.83
C SER A 87 5.07 -0.40 9.82
N ALA A 88 4.42 0.30 10.76
CA ALA A 88 5.12 1.05 11.78
C ALA A 88 5.96 0.14 12.69
N ARG A 89 5.40 -0.99 13.13
CA ARG A 89 6.15 -1.99 13.91
C ARG A 89 7.36 -2.54 13.18
N LEU A 90 7.29 -2.64 11.86
CA LEU A 90 8.39 -3.14 11.03
C LEU A 90 9.46 -2.06 10.79
N LEU A 91 9.06 -0.82 10.55
CA LEU A 91 9.95 0.27 10.12
C LEU A 91 10.52 1.11 11.26
N ALA A 92 9.76 1.32 12.35
CA ALA A 92 10.20 2.16 13.46
C ALA A 92 11.50 1.66 14.13
N PRO A 93 11.71 0.34 14.38
CA PRO A 93 12.97 -0.15 14.92
C PRO A 93 14.18 0.08 14.01
N LEU A 94 13.94 0.29 12.71
CA LEU A 94 14.96 0.59 11.70
C LEU A 94 15.21 2.08 11.54
N GLY A 95 14.48 2.94 12.26
CA GLY A 95 14.57 4.39 12.15
C GLY A 95 14.02 4.96 10.82
N LEU A 96 13.18 4.20 10.11
CA LEU A 96 12.63 4.58 8.81
C LEU A 96 11.26 5.23 9.00
N HIS A 97 11.17 6.54 8.80
CA HIS A 97 9.98 7.33 9.10
C HIS A 97 9.40 8.06 7.89
N ARG A 98 10.24 8.46 6.93
CA ARG A 98 9.79 9.15 5.71
C ARG A 98 9.48 8.14 4.63
N ILE A 99 8.19 7.99 4.29
CA ILE A 99 7.74 6.94 3.39
C ILE A 99 7.01 7.46 2.16
N GLY A 100 7.25 6.81 1.02
CA GLY A 100 6.44 6.93 -0.19
C GLY A 100 5.34 5.87 -0.20
N LEU A 101 4.08 6.26 0.01
CA LEU A 101 2.96 5.33 0.12
C LEU A 101 2.35 5.03 -1.25
N VAL A 102 2.51 3.80 -1.71
CA VAL A 102 2.05 3.35 -3.03
C VAL A 102 0.69 2.67 -2.93
N THR A 103 -0.33 3.30 -3.49
CA THR A 103 -1.68 2.74 -3.62
C THR A 103 -2.45 3.43 -4.75
N CYS A 104 -3.68 2.99 -5.02
CA CYS A 104 -4.52 3.66 -6.02
C CYS A 104 -4.86 5.10 -5.59
N ASP A 105 -4.92 6.00 -6.56
CA ASP A 105 -5.24 7.43 -6.40
C ASP A 105 -6.48 7.67 -5.51
N TRP A 106 -7.57 6.96 -5.75
CA TRP A 106 -8.82 7.07 -5.01
C TRP A 106 -8.74 6.57 -3.55
N HIS A 107 -7.77 5.73 -3.21
CA HIS A 107 -7.54 5.19 -1.87
C HIS A 107 -6.51 6.00 -1.07
N LEU A 108 -5.72 6.82 -1.76
CA LEU A 108 -4.53 7.45 -1.20
C LEU A 108 -4.82 8.35 0.00
N ALA A 109 -5.87 9.16 -0.05
CA ALA A 109 -6.21 10.08 1.05
C ALA A 109 -6.46 9.34 2.38
N ARG A 110 -7.21 8.24 2.36
CA ARG A 110 -7.49 7.40 3.53
C ARG A 110 -6.22 6.70 4.04
N ALA A 111 -5.42 6.18 3.12
CA ALA A 111 -4.17 5.52 3.45
C ALA A 111 -3.17 6.49 4.10
N LEU A 112 -2.94 7.67 3.51
CA LEU A 112 -2.07 8.71 4.09
C LEU A 112 -2.52 9.12 5.49
N TRP A 113 -3.82 9.32 5.70
CA TRP A 113 -4.35 9.64 7.03
C TRP A 113 -4.00 8.55 8.05
N SER A 114 -4.17 7.26 7.70
CA SER A 114 -3.86 6.15 8.59
C SER A 114 -2.36 6.09 8.93
N PHE A 115 -1.49 6.22 7.94
CA PHE A 115 -0.03 6.16 8.15
C PHE A 115 0.51 7.35 8.94
N ARG A 116 0.03 8.57 8.68
CA ARG A 116 0.42 9.77 9.44
C ARG A 116 0.03 9.69 10.91
N ARG A 117 -1.07 9.03 11.24
CA ARG A 117 -1.46 8.77 12.64
C ARG A 117 -0.49 7.83 13.37
N GLU A 118 0.17 6.94 12.66
CA GLU A 118 1.21 6.06 13.22
C GLU A 118 2.59 6.72 13.25
N GLY A 119 2.68 8.03 12.99
CA GLY A 119 3.91 8.82 13.12
C GLY A 119 4.78 8.88 11.87
N PHE A 120 4.29 8.40 10.71
CA PHE A 120 5.05 8.51 9.48
C PHE A 120 4.96 9.91 8.84
N ASP A 121 6.08 10.39 8.31
CA ASP A 121 6.09 11.43 7.27
C ASP A 121 5.78 10.76 5.92
N ALA A 122 4.48 10.65 5.63
CA ALA A 122 3.97 9.89 4.49
C ALA A 122 3.57 10.80 3.34
N GLU A 123 4.16 10.54 2.18
CA GLU A 123 3.80 11.17 0.91
C GLU A 123 3.18 10.16 -0.06
N GLY A 124 2.32 10.63 -0.96
CA GLY A 124 1.61 9.76 -1.89
C GLY A 124 2.38 9.47 -3.16
N VAL A 125 2.55 8.20 -3.49
CA VAL A 125 3.06 7.70 -4.78
C VAL A 125 1.92 7.02 -5.52
N ALA A 126 1.02 7.82 -6.08
CA ALA A 126 -0.25 7.34 -6.63
C ALA A 126 -0.09 6.41 -7.83
N ALA A 127 -0.77 5.26 -7.80
CA ALA A 127 -1.05 4.43 -8.96
C ALA A 127 -2.36 4.91 -9.60
N ILE A 128 -2.23 5.66 -10.69
CA ILE A 128 -3.36 6.33 -11.34
C ILE A 128 -4.33 5.31 -11.93
N SER A 129 -5.60 5.48 -11.63
CA SER A 129 -6.67 4.64 -12.15
C SER A 129 -7.23 5.20 -13.46
N PRO A 130 -7.63 4.35 -14.41
CA PRO A 130 -8.33 4.83 -15.60
C PRO A 130 -9.64 5.52 -15.20
N PRO A 131 -10.12 6.47 -16.02
CA PRO A 131 -11.36 7.16 -15.77
C PRO A 131 -12.53 6.16 -15.70
N LEU A 132 -13.44 6.39 -14.75
CA LEU A 132 -14.64 5.59 -14.56
C LEU A 132 -15.87 6.40 -14.96
N PRO A 133 -16.93 5.73 -15.44
CA PRO A 133 -18.25 6.34 -15.55
C PRO A 133 -18.69 7.01 -14.24
N SER A 134 -19.38 8.13 -14.31
CA SER A 134 -19.74 8.99 -13.16
C SER A 134 -20.40 8.23 -12.01
N HIS A 135 -21.34 7.33 -12.31
CA HIS A 135 -22.03 6.52 -11.30
C HIS A 135 -21.06 5.55 -10.54
N ARG A 136 -20.12 4.91 -11.24
CA ARG A 136 -19.12 4.03 -10.64
C ARG A 136 -18.10 4.82 -9.82
N ARG A 137 -17.74 6.02 -10.28
CA ARG A 137 -16.89 6.95 -9.53
C ARG A 137 -17.55 7.39 -8.23
N ALA A 138 -18.83 7.78 -8.28
CA ALA A 138 -19.61 8.17 -7.12
C ALA A 138 -19.71 7.02 -6.09
N LEU A 139 -20.03 5.81 -6.55
CA LEU A 139 -20.09 4.63 -5.67
C LEU A 139 -18.76 4.32 -5.00
N ARG A 140 -17.64 4.44 -5.73
CA ARG A 140 -16.29 4.27 -5.18
C ARG A 140 -16.00 5.30 -4.09
N LEU A 141 -16.29 6.58 -4.34
CA LEU A 141 -16.11 7.64 -3.36
C LEU A 141 -16.96 7.45 -2.10
N LEU A 142 -18.20 7.01 -2.24
CA LEU A 142 -19.07 6.69 -1.11
C LEU A 142 -18.51 5.54 -0.27
N ARG A 143 -18.02 4.48 -0.89
CA ARG A 143 -17.37 3.35 -0.19
C ARG A 143 -16.12 3.80 0.57
N GLU A 144 -15.27 4.61 -0.03
CA GLU A 144 -14.07 5.13 0.63
C GLU A 144 -14.43 6.06 1.80
N ARG A 145 -15.43 6.93 1.65
CA ARG A 145 -15.92 7.78 2.73
C ARG A 145 -16.49 6.95 3.89
N GLY A 146 -17.29 5.93 3.60
CA GLY A 146 -17.82 5.02 4.62
C GLY A 146 -16.71 4.26 5.36
N ALA A 147 -15.75 3.71 4.65
CA ALA A 147 -14.59 3.05 5.24
C ALA A 147 -13.75 4.02 6.09
N TRP A 148 -13.56 5.26 5.64
CA TRP A 148 -12.84 6.29 6.38
C TRP A 148 -13.54 6.68 7.68
N LEU A 149 -14.87 6.84 7.67
CA LEU A 149 -15.65 7.10 8.89
C LEU A 149 -15.52 5.97 9.90
N LEU A 150 -15.56 4.71 9.45
CA LEU A 150 -15.35 3.54 10.30
C LEU A 150 -13.93 3.50 10.88
N ASP A 151 -12.90 3.80 10.08
CA ASP A 151 -11.52 3.86 10.55
C ASP A 151 -11.35 4.98 11.61
N ARG A 152 -12.00 6.13 11.43
CA ARG A 152 -11.99 7.23 12.42
C ARG A 152 -12.71 6.87 13.70
N ALA A 153 -13.89 6.24 13.62
CA ALA A 153 -14.63 5.83 14.81
C ALA A 153 -13.83 4.81 15.65
N ARG A 154 -13.18 3.84 15.00
CA ARG A 154 -12.32 2.85 15.68
C ARG A 154 -11.03 3.44 16.23
N ALA A 155 -10.60 4.58 15.76
CA ALA A 155 -9.40 5.25 16.22
C ALA A 155 -9.65 6.19 17.41
N ALA A 156 -10.92 6.44 17.76
CA ALA A 156 -11.34 7.28 18.89
C ALA A 156 -11.57 6.47 20.18
N VAL A 157 -11.50 5.14 20.10
CA VAL A 157 -11.58 4.18 21.22
C VAL A 157 -10.20 3.62 21.51
#